data_fbc6e5da805baf6c62de1d41ddb0c438
#
_entry.id   fbc6e5da805baf6c62de1d41ddb0c438
#
_cell.length_a   1.000
_cell.length_b   1.000
_cell.length_c   1.000
_cell.angle_alpha   90.00
_cell.angle_beta   90.00
_cell.angle_gamma   90.00
#
_symmetry.space_group_name_H-M   'P 1'
#
loop_
_entity.id
_entity.type
_entity.pdbx_description
1 polymer ?
#
loop_
_entity_poly.entity_id
_entity_poly.type
_entity_poly.pdbx_seq_one_letter_code
_entity_poly.pdbx_strand_id
1 'polypeptide(L)'
;MALLLALLLALLPLALLSSAAGAQDNAALRPLIDALGQGSFGDTEKQVSALAATGDAAVVPALEALTNGDLYVRKSDKTVVIGKRAGSGLALTDPLTGEALESTASSALDKIRVNNRLRRTIRAALGGLTLRAADATIRRQAAEAIFKAQDAEGIEALDAAIEAETDAGVAKLMREARAAAVLASDRPTEDKIAAIDTLAERGDRDALSMITAVQNSDASELHEAAGAALARIQKLQAAWDTARNVWFGLSLGSVLLLAAIGLAITFGVMGVINMAHGEMVMLGAYTTFVVQNLFRTHAPDLFDYSLLVALPAAFLVAGLVGVGIERGIIRFLHNQPLETLLATWGVSLILQQAVRSIFGPTNQEVGNPAFMSGAFEIGQLTITYNRLWILVFALTVFAALLIAMKFTRFGLNVRAVTQNRRMAASMGIRTPLVDALTFGLGSGIAGIAGVALSQIDNVSPNLGQSYIIDSFMVVVFGGVGNLWGTLVAAMSLGVANKFLEPFAGAVLAKILVLVFIILFIQKRPRGLFALKGRAVEA
;
A
#
# COMPACT_ATOMS: atom_id res chain seq x y z
N MET A 1 37.76 -30.79 -1.18
CA MET A 1 38.03 -30.43 0.22
C MET A 1 39.30 -29.59 0.37
N ALA A 2 40.40 -29.88 -0.30
CA ALA A 2 41.65 -29.09 -0.19
C ALA A 2 41.57 -27.66 -0.76
N LEU A 3 40.79 -27.43 -1.83
CA LEU A 3 40.60 -26.10 -2.44
C LEU A 3 39.71 -25.15 -1.58
N LEU A 4 38.77 -25.68 -0.84
CA LEU A 4 37.91 -24.92 0.09
C LEU A 4 38.66 -24.49 1.35
N LEU A 5 39.62 -25.31 1.81
CA LEU A 5 40.48 -25.00 2.95
C LEU A 5 41.54 -23.94 2.60
N ALA A 6 42.05 -23.96 1.36
CA ALA A 6 42.98 -22.95 0.85
C ALA A 6 42.30 -21.56 0.66
N LEU A 7 41.03 -21.56 0.26
CA LEU A 7 40.24 -20.30 0.12
C LEU A 7 39.88 -19.69 1.49
N LEU A 8 39.61 -20.51 2.50
CA LEU A 8 39.35 -20.07 3.88
C LEU A 8 40.63 -19.53 4.57
N LEU A 9 41.81 -20.11 4.28
CA LEU A 9 43.09 -19.63 4.80
C LEU A 9 43.59 -18.36 4.11
N ALA A 10 43.16 -18.06 2.87
CA ALA A 10 43.49 -16.85 2.15
C ALA A 10 42.62 -15.63 2.57
N LEU A 11 41.45 -15.88 3.17
CA LEU A 11 40.54 -14.82 3.66
C LEU A 11 40.86 -14.40 5.12
N LEU A 12 41.63 -15.16 5.87
CA LEU A 12 42.00 -14.81 7.26
C LEU A 12 42.82 -13.53 7.39
N PRO A 13 43.80 -13.19 6.50
CA PRO A 13 44.59 -11.96 6.66
C PRO A 13 43.81 -10.69 6.27
N LEU A 14 42.73 -10.80 5.45
CA LEU A 14 41.91 -9.64 5.07
C LEU A 14 40.98 -9.17 6.20
N ALA A 15 40.50 -10.09 7.03
CA ALA A 15 39.69 -9.76 8.20
C ALA A 15 40.48 -9.14 9.36
N LEU A 16 41.81 -9.46 9.44
CA LEU A 16 42.70 -8.89 10.45
C LEU A 16 43.19 -7.49 10.08
N LEU A 17 43.23 -7.13 8.80
CA LEU A 17 43.60 -5.78 8.35
C LEU A 17 42.48 -4.74 8.55
N SER A 18 41.22 -5.15 8.48
CA SER A 18 40.08 -4.26 8.75
C SER A 18 39.93 -3.89 10.23
N SER A 19 40.33 -4.77 11.14
CA SER A 19 40.28 -4.48 12.59
C SER A 19 41.43 -3.59 13.06
N ALA A 20 42.55 -3.53 12.33
CA ALA A 20 43.70 -2.70 12.70
C ALA A 20 43.53 -1.23 12.30
N ALA A 21 42.79 -0.93 11.22
CA ALA A 21 42.51 0.44 10.80
C ALA A 21 41.53 1.15 11.76
N GLY A 22 40.46 0.49 12.20
CA GLY A 22 39.51 1.05 13.16
C GLY A 22 40.09 1.25 14.57
N ALA A 23 41.08 0.45 14.96
CA ALA A 23 41.73 0.61 16.27
C ALA A 23 42.70 1.80 16.32
N GLN A 24 43.27 2.21 15.19
CA GLN A 24 44.18 3.34 15.10
C GLN A 24 43.43 4.68 15.11
N ASP A 25 42.28 4.77 14.47
CA ASP A 25 41.39 5.94 14.46
C ASP A 25 40.75 6.18 15.85
N ASN A 26 40.33 5.14 16.53
CA ASN A 26 39.76 5.23 17.87
C ASN A 26 40.77 5.73 18.93
N ALA A 27 42.06 5.43 18.77
CA ALA A 27 43.12 5.92 19.67
C ALA A 27 43.35 7.44 19.55
N ALA A 28 43.14 8.02 18.37
CA ALA A 28 43.24 9.46 18.15
C ALA A 28 42.01 10.25 18.66
N LEU A 29 40.81 9.63 18.61
CA LEU A 29 39.54 10.24 19.03
C LEU A 29 39.36 10.20 20.56
N ARG A 30 39.92 9.23 21.24
CA ARG A 30 39.74 9.03 22.69
C ARG A 30 40.10 10.26 23.53
N PRO A 31 41.28 10.92 23.33
CA PRO A 31 41.63 12.11 24.09
C PRO A 31 40.65 13.28 23.90
N LEU A 32 40.10 13.42 22.70
CA LEU A 32 39.12 14.47 22.40
C LEU A 32 37.77 14.20 23.11
N ILE A 33 37.34 12.94 23.20
CA ILE A 33 36.12 12.55 23.93
C ILE A 33 36.35 12.73 25.45
N ASP A 34 37.49 12.32 25.99
CA ASP A 34 37.77 12.45 27.42
C ASP A 34 37.88 13.92 27.83
N ALA A 35 38.27 14.80 26.91
CA ALA A 35 38.31 16.25 27.15
C ALA A 35 36.91 16.90 27.24
N LEU A 36 35.83 16.26 26.74
CA LEU A 36 34.45 16.76 26.88
C LEU A 36 34.01 16.92 28.34
N GLY A 37 34.62 16.14 29.24
CA GLY A 37 34.34 16.18 30.67
C GLY A 37 35.19 17.13 31.46
N GLN A 38 36.10 17.86 30.81
CA GLN A 38 37.09 18.70 31.48
C GLN A 38 36.88 20.18 31.14
N GLY A 39 36.94 21.05 32.15
CA GLY A 39 36.86 22.49 31.97
C GLY A 39 35.45 23.09 32.06
N SER A 40 35.29 24.26 31.47
CA SER A 40 34.04 25.03 31.44
C SER A 40 33.17 24.66 30.28
N PHE A 41 31.91 25.17 30.24
CA PHE A 41 31.04 25.01 29.08
C PHE A 41 31.63 25.46 27.74
N GLY A 42 32.49 26.52 27.78
CA GLY A 42 33.19 27.00 26.59
C GLY A 42 34.29 26.05 26.11
N ASP A 43 34.94 25.34 27.03
CA ASP A 43 35.94 24.33 26.68
C ASP A 43 35.28 23.09 26.08
N THR A 44 34.15 22.64 26.65
CA THR A 44 33.34 21.55 26.07
C THR A 44 32.86 21.92 24.67
N GLU A 45 32.44 23.18 24.44
CA GLU A 45 32.01 23.67 23.11
C GLU A 45 33.13 23.56 22.06
N LYS A 46 34.37 23.94 22.44
CA LYS A 46 35.54 23.80 21.58
C LYS A 46 35.86 22.34 21.25
N GLN A 47 35.72 21.45 22.24
CA GLN A 47 35.95 20.02 22.04
C GLN A 47 34.88 19.40 21.12
N VAL A 48 33.59 19.78 21.27
CA VAL A 48 32.54 19.37 20.36
C VAL A 48 32.84 19.81 18.91
N SER A 49 33.29 21.05 18.72
CA SER A 49 33.70 21.55 17.41
C SER A 49 34.92 20.82 16.84
N ALA A 50 35.90 20.48 17.70
CA ALA A 50 37.07 19.69 17.30
C ALA A 50 36.67 18.26 16.88
N LEU A 51 35.78 17.61 17.64
CA LEU A 51 35.22 16.30 17.28
C LEU A 51 34.43 16.35 15.95
N ALA A 52 33.64 17.39 15.75
CA ALA A 52 32.92 17.57 14.47
C ALA A 52 33.90 17.75 13.29
N ALA A 53 35.01 18.46 13.49
CA ALA A 53 36.03 18.69 12.47
C ALA A 53 36.77 17.41 12.03
N THR A 54 36.76 16.34 12.85
CA THR A 54 37.34 15.05 12.46
C THR A 54 36.56 14.37 11.33
N GLY A 55 35.27 14.66 11.20
CA GLY A 55 34.38 14.01 10.21
C GLY A 55 34.09 12.54 10.48
N ASP A 56 34.53 11.99 11.62
CA ASP A 56 34.42 10.58 11.93
C ASP A 56 33.07 10.25 12.62
N ALA A 57 32.29 9.35 12.04
CA ALA A 57 31.00 8.92 12.59
C ALA A 57 31.13 8.17 13.94
N ALA A 58 32.30 7.67 14.30
CA ALA A 58 32.55 7.00 15.58
C ALA A 58 32.30 7.90 16.80
N VAL A 59 32.34 9.24 16.64
CA VAL A 59 32.06 10.18 17.72
C VAL A 59 30.58 10.48 17.95
N VAL A 60 29.69 10.05 17.02
CA VAL A 60 28.25 10.30 17.08
C VAL A 60 27.62 9.79 18.38
N PRO A 61 27.90 8.53 18.85
CA PRO A 61 27.29 8.03 20.09
C PRO A 61 27.67 8.86 21.33
N ALA A 62 28.90 9.40 21.38
CA ALA A 62 29.33 10.26 22.46
C ALA A 62 28.57 11.59 22.50
N LEU A 63 28.37 12.22 21.33
CA LEU A 63 27.65 13.49 21.19
C LEU A 63 26.14 13.34 21.44
N GLU A 64 25.55 12.23 20.99
CA GLU A 64 24.13 11.88 21.30
C GLU A 64 23.94 11.68 22.81
N ALA A 65 24.83 10.91 23.45
CA ALA A 65 24.78 10.71 24.90
C ALA A 65 24.97 12.03 25.67
N LEU A 66 25.81 12.93 25.16
CA LEU A 66 25.97 14.27 25.73
C LEU A 66 24.70 15.10 25.62
N THR A 67 24.03 15.06 24.47
CA THR A 67 22.73 15.75 24.23
C THR A 67 21.63 15.25 25.16
N ASN A 68 21.55 13.91 25.34
CA ASN A 68 20.57 13.25 26.20
C ASN A 68 20.90 13.37 27.69
N GLY A 69 22.12 13.83 28.02
CA GLY A 69 22.61 13.93 29.39
C GLY A 69 22.98 12.57 29.99
N ASP A 70 23.36 11.62 29.17
CA ASP A 70 23.78 10.27 29.53
C ASP A 70 25.30 10.09 29.45
N LEU A 71 26.05 11.18 29.28
CA LEU A 71 27.51 11.18 29.25
C LEU A 71 28.07 11.58 30.63
N TYR A 72 28.97 10.76 31.14
CA TYR A 72 29.54 10.89 32.46
C TYR A 72 31.08 10.81 32.43
N VAL A 73 31.73 11.44 33.40
CA VAL A 73 33.17 11.31 33.67
C VAL A 73 33.35 10.35 34.84
N ARG A 74 34.15 9.33 34.69
CA ARG A 74 34.54 8.43 35.78
C ARG A 74 35.58 9.14 36.67
N LYS A 75 35.30 9.18 37.98
CA LYS A 75 36.18 9.91 38.93
C LYS A 75 37.55 9.29 39.09
N SER A 76 37.68 7.96 38.91
CA SER A 76 38.94 7.23 39.13
C SER A 76 40.04 7.53 38.10
N ASP A 77 39.68 7.65 36.85
CA ASP A 77 40.61 7.72 35.72
C ASP A 77 40.34 8.88 34.75
N LYS A 78 39.30 9.68 35.03
CA LYS A 78 38.82 10.80 34.21
C LYS A 78 38.35 10.42 32.80
N THR A 79 38.10 9.14 32.56
CA THR A 79 37.57 8.68 31.28
C THR A 79 36.07 9.02 31.12
N VAL A 80 35.66 9.35 29.89
CA VAL A 80 34.26 9.63 29.54
C VAL A 80 33.59 8.35 29.15
N VAL A 81 32.39 8.09 29.71
CA VAL A 81 31.58 6.89 29.50
C VAL A 81 30.12 7.26 29.33
N ILE A 82 29.39 6.44 28.57
CA ILE A 82 27.92 6.53 28.46
C ILE A 82 27.33 5.74 29.61
N GLY A 83 26.41 6.34 30.39
CA GLY A 83 25.75 5.69 31.53
C GLY A 83 24.25 5.64 31.35
N LYS A 84 23.64 4.43 31.26
CA LYS A 84 22.21 4.24 31.25
C LYS A 84 21.71 3.62 32.55
N ARG A 85 20.59 4.08 33.07
CA ARG A 85 20.02 3.56 34.32
C ARG A 85 19.71 2.07 34.23
N ALA A 86 20.28 1.27 35.12
CA ALA A 86 20.05 -0.16 35.23
C ALA A 86 19.93 -0.53 36.73
N GLY A 87 18.69 -0.81 37.18
CA GLY A 87 18.43 -1.12 38.59
C GLY A 87 18.84 0.00 39.55
N SER A 88 19.70 -0.29 40.53
CA SER A 88 20.24 0.66 41.52
C SER A 88 21.51 1.40 41.10
N GLY A 89 22.07 1.12 39.90
CA GLY A 89 23.29 1.69 39.35
C GLY A 89 23.13 2.20 37.92
N LEU A 90 24.29 2.50 37.30
CA LEU A 90 24.40 2.85 35.89
C LEU A 90 25.17 1.75 35.15
N ALA A 91 24.59 1.21 34.11
CA ALA A 91 25.30 0.37 33.14
C ALA A 91 26.15 1.28 32.27
N LEU A 92 27.42 1.00 32.20
CA LEU A 92 28.40 1.83 31.48
C LEU A 92 28.69 1.19 30.11
N THR A 93 28.86 2.06 29.11
CA THR A 93 29.26 1.68 27.74
C THR A 93 30.39 2.63 27.30
N ASP A 94 31.38 2.09 26.59
CA ASP A 94 32.39 2.91 25.94
C ASP A 94 31.80 3.71 24.78
N PRO A 95 31.98 5.03 24.72
CA PRO A 95 31.35 5.88 23.70
C PRO A 95 31.90 5.68 22.28
N LEU A 96 33.10 5.07 22.10
CA LEU A 96 33.71 4.82 20.79
C LEU A 96 33.50 3.40 20.29
N THR A 97 33.66 2.40 21.19
CA THR A 97 33.60 0.99 20.79
C THR A 97 32.22 0.38 20.98
N GLY A 98 31.37 1.02 21.79
CA GLY A 98 30.08 0.47 22.17
C GLY A 98 30.16 -0.73 23.14
N GLU A 99 31.38 -1.06 23.63
CA GLU A 99 31.57 -2.17 24.55
C GLU A 99 30.95 -1.89 25.91
N ALA A 100 30.31 -2.90 26.47
CA ALA A 100 29.74 -2.83 27.81
C ALA A 100 30.89 -2.84 28.85
N LEU A 101 30.89 -1.85 29.72
CA LEU A 101 31.81 -1.74 30.85
C LEU A 101 31.11 -2.19 32.14
N GLU A 102 31.91 -2.38 33.21
CA GLU A 102 31.35 -2.76 34.52
C GLU A 102 30.40 -1.68 35.05
N SER A 103 29.22 -2.12 35.53
CA SER A 103 28.25 -1.23 36.14
C SER A 103 28.81 -0.60 37.44
N THR A 104 28.54 0.69 37.60
CA THR A 104 29.08 1.44 38.73
C THR A 104 27.99 2.24 39.44
N ALA A 105 28.20 2.51 40.75
CA ALA A 105 27.31 3.39 41.49
C ALA A 105 27.37 4.82 40.96
N SER A 106 26.23 5.50 40.88
CA SER A 106 26.16 6.89 40.36
C SER A 106 27.04 7.89 41.10
N SER A 107 27.43 7.61 42.36
CA SER A 107 28.33 8.43 43.15
C SER A 107 29.79 8.44 42.66
N ALA A 108 30.20 7.44 41.88
CA ALA A 108 31.53 7.33 41.28
C ALA A 108 31.68 8.08 39.94
N LEU A 109 30.60 8.68 39.46
CA LEU A 109 30.50 9.35 38.18
C LEU A 109 30.10 10.82 38.36
N ASP A 110 30.67 11.70 37.55
CA ASP A 110 30.27 13.10 37.43
C ASP A 110 29.53 13.29 36.08
N LYS A 111 28.32 13.78 36.15
CA LYS A 111 27.51 14.03 34.95
C LYS A 111 28.01 15.28 34.21
N ILE A 112 28.27 15.16 32.90
CA ILE A 112 28.60 16.31 32.06
C ILE A 112 27.32 17.13 31.83
N ARG A 113 27.37 18.40 32.23
CA ARG A 113 26.22 19.32 32.11
C ARG A 113 26.22 20.01 30.76
N VAL A 114 25.02 20.19 30.20
CA VAL A 114 24.82 20.86 28.90
C VAL A 114 23.91 22.06 29.09
N ASN A 115 24.36 23.23 28.64
CA ASN A 115 23.54 24.44 28.57
C ASN A 115 22.90 24.58 27.16
N ASN A 116 22.02 25.55 26.97
CA ASN A 116 21.30 25.73 25.69
C ASN A 116 22.25 26.08 24.52
N ARG A 117 23.34 26.80 24.77
CA ARG A 117 24.34 27.14 23.74
C ARG A 117 25.11 25.89 23.31
N LEU A 118 25.61 25.12 24.24
CA LEU A 118 26.34 23.87 23.96
C LEU A 118 25.42 22.85 23.25
N ARG A 119 24.13 22.81 23.61
CA ARG A 119 23.14 21.93 22.96
C ARG A 119 22.94 22.28 21.48
N ARG A 120 23.00 23.55 21.10
CA ARG A 120 22.99 23.99 19.70
C ARG A 120 24.26 23.55 18.97
N THR A 121 25.44 23.82 19.54
CA THR A 121 26.71 23.38 18.95
C THR A 121 26.77 21.87 18.74
N ILE A 122 26.27 21.07 19.70
CA ILE A 122 26.22 19.61 19.56
C ILE A 122 25.27 19.21 18.42
N ARG A 123 24.11 19.84 18.29
CA ARG A 123 23.20 19.56 17.19
C ARG A 123 23.82 19.85 15.83
N ALA A 124 24.46 20.99 15.67
CA ALA A 124 25.16 21.35 14.44
C ALA A 124 26.29 20.35 14.11
N ALA A 125 27.04 19.94 15.11
CA ALA A 125 28.10 18.94 14.98
C ALA A 125 27.57 17.57 14.55
N LEU A 126 26.52 17.08 15.22
CA LEU A 126 25.84 15.84 14.87
C LEU A 126 25.26 15.89 13.45
N GLY A 127 24.59 16.99 13.08
CA GLY A 127 24.09 17.20 11.74
C GLY A 127 25.19 17.09 10.67
N GLY A 128 26.31 17.76 10.89
CA GLY A 128 27.47 17.70 9.97
C GLY A 128 28.09 16.31 9.83
N LEU A 129 28.24 15.59 10.95
CA LEU A 129 28.82 14.24 10.97
C LEU A 129 27.89 13.20 10.32
N THR A 130 26.59 13.25 10.61
CA THR A 130 25.62 12.32 10.05
C THR A 130 25.35 12.57 8.57
N LEU A 131 25.41 13.83 8.11
CA LEU A 131 25.31 14.18 6.68
C LEU A 131 26.49 13.67 5.84
N ARG A 132 27.65 13.35 6.46
CA ARG A 132 28.85 12.82 5.80
C ARG A 132 29.13 11.36 6.11
N ALA A 133 28.18 10.66 6.75
CA ALA A 133 28.33 9.25 7.07
C ALA A 133 28.57 8.40 5.81
N ALA A 134 29.35 7.32 5.92
CA ALA A 134 29.64 6.42 4.81
C ALA A 134 28.37 5.78 4.23
N ASP A 135 27.39 5.45 5.09
CA ASP A 135 26.12 4.86 4.71
C ASP A 135 25.15 5.93 4.18
N ALA A 136 24.70 5.76 2.93
CA ALA A 136 23.71 6.63 2.29
C ALA A 136 22.37 6.68 3.03
N THR A 137 22.01 5.61 3.74
CA THR A 137 20.77 5.55 4.53
C THR A 137 20.83 6.52 5.71
N ILE A 138 21.98 6.59 6.40
CA ILE A 138 22.22 7.52 7.52
C ILE A 138 22.21 8.96 7.01
N ARG A 139 22.89 9.24 5.89
CA ARG A 139 22.90 10.59 5.28
C ARG A 139 21.50 11.05 4.88
N ARG A 140 20.68 10.14 4.33
CA ARG A 140 19.27 10.42 3.98
C ARG A 140 18.43 10.75 5.20
N GLN A 141 18.57 9.97 6.28
CA GLN A 141 17.86 10.21 7.54
C GLN A 141 18.25 11.54 8.18
N ALA A 142 19.54 11.89 8.14
CA ALA A 142 20.02 13.18 8.63
C ALA A 142 19.45 14.36 7.85
N ALA A 143 19.45 14.29 6.51
CA ALA A 143 18.85 15.32 5.66
C ALA A 143 17.34 15.46 5.92
N GLU A 144 16.63 14.35 6.09
CA GLU A 144 15.19 14.36 6.39
C GLU A 144 14.88 14.93 7.78
N ALA A 145 15.72 14.67 8.77
CA ALA A 145 15.61 15.27 10.11
C ALA A 145 15.76 16.80 10.07
N ILE A 146 16.75 17.31 9.32
CA ILE A 146 16.95 18.75 9.14
C ILE A 146 15.79 19.38 8.36
N PHE A 147 15.29 18.70 7.32
CA PHE A 147 14.13 19.14 6.56
C PHE A 147 12.91 19.35 7.46
N LYS A 148 12.59 18.38 8.31
CA LYS A 148 11.46 18.44 9.24
C LYS A 148 11.65 19.47 10.35
N ALA A 149 12.90 19.62 10.84
CA ALA A 149 13.21 20.59 11.88
C ALA A 149 13.27 22.04 11.36
N GLN A 150 13.44 22.25 10.06
CA GLN A 150 13.66 23.56 9.41
C GLN A 150 14.83 24.33 10.09
N ASP A 151 15.89 23.61 10.45
CA ASP A 151 16.96 24.13 11.27
C ASP A 151 17.91 25.01 10.44
N ALA A 152 17.83 26.33 10.65
CA ALA A 152 18.67 27.31 9.98
C ALA A 152 20.18 27.15 10.32
N GLU A 153 20.50 26.59 11.49
CA GLU A 153 21.89 26.34 11.89
C GLU A 153 22.53 25.20 11.05
N GLY A 154 21.72 24.35 10.43
CA GLY A 154 22.18 23.26 9.57
C GLY A 154 22.56 23.65 8.13
N ILE A 155 22.34 24.91 7.70
CA ILE A 155 22.56 25.34 6.32
C ILE A 155 24.01 25.15 5.86
N GLU A 156 25.00 25.58 6.67
CA GLU A 156 26.40 25.46 6.33
C GLU A 156 26.87 24.00 6.24
N ALA A 157 26.39 23.17 7.14
CA ALA A 157 26.66 21.72 7.10
C ALA A 157 26.06 21.04 5.86
N LEU A 158 24.85 21.45 5.47
CA LEU A 158 24.21 20.98 4.25
C LEU A 158 24.95 21.45 2.99
N ASP A 159 25.36 22.71 2.91
CA ASP A 159 26.13 23.25 1.78
C ASP A 159 27.41 22.41 1.56
N ALA A 160 28.19 22.19 2.63
CA ALA A 160 29.41 21.40 2.58
C ALA A 160 29.15 19.88 2.30
N ALA A 161 28.00 19.35 2.69
CA ALA A 161 27.64 17.97 2.42
C ALA A 161 27.16 17.78 0.97
N ILE A 162 26.39 18.73 0.41
CA ILE A 162 25.91 18.72 -0.96
C ILE A 162 27.07 18.71 -1.98
N GLU A 163 28.14 19.48 -1.71
CA GLU A 163 29.33 19.53 -2.59
C GLU A 163 30.08 18.19 -2.63
N ALA A 164 30.07 17.43 -1.54
CA ALA A 164 30.76 16.15 -1.43
C ALA A 164 29.89 14.93 -1.77
N GLU A 165 28.57 15.08 -1.92
CA GLU A 165 27.63 13.97 -2.09
C GLU A 165 27.68 13.40 -3.51
N THR A 166 27.79 12.07 -3.58
CA THR A 166 27.85 11.32 -4.86
C THR A 166 26.52 10.67 -5.22
N ASP A 167 25.65 10.39 -4.25
CA ASP A 167 24.32 9.82 -4.50
C ASP A 167 23.34 10.94 -4.88
N ALA A 168 22.82 10.89 -6.11
CA ALA A 168 21.91 11.90 -6.63
C ALA A 168 20.60 12.04 -5.84
N GLY A 169 20.11 10.93 -5.24
CA GLY A 169 18.90 10.92 -4.42
C GLY A 169 19.14 11.59 -3.07
N VAL A 170 20.27 11.32 -2.43
CA VAL A 170 20.67 11.96 -1.17
C VAL A 170 20.97 13.45 -1.40
N ALA A 171 21.70 13.79 -2.46
CA ALA A 171 21.98 15.18 -2.83
C ALA A 171 20.70 16.00 -3.09
N LYS A 172 19.69 15.38 -3.72
CA LYS A 172 18.37 16.02 -3.89
C LYS A 172 17.73 16.32 -2.55
N LEU A 173 17.68 15.34 -1.65
CA LEU A 173 17.06 15.49 -0.33
C LEU A 173 17.80 16.52 0.54
N MET A 174 19.13 16.57 0.45
CA MET A 174 19.95 17.60 1.11
C MET A 174 19.63 19.01 0.59
N ARG A 175 19.43 19.18 -0.73
CA ARG A 175 19.01 20.47 -1.30
C ARG A 175 17.61 20.87 -0.83
N GLU A 176 16.70 19.93 -0.73
CA GLU A 176 15.36 20.16 -0.19
C GLU A 176 15.38 20.53 1.29
N ALA A 177 16.23 19.86 2.08
CA ALA A 177 16.45 20.20 3.50
C ALA A 177 17.07 21.60 3.67
N ARG A 178 18.04 21.93 2.81
CA ARG A 178 18.61 23.27 2.77
C ARG A 178 17.57 24.33 2.43
N ALA A 179 16.72 24.08 1.46
CA ALA A 179 15.65 25.01 1.08
C ALA A 179 14.67 25.24 2.24
N ALA A 180 14.27 24.19 2.96
CA ALA A 180 13.42 24.32 4.16
C ALA A 180 14.08 25.15 5.26
N ALA A 181 15.38 24.93 5.50
CA ALA A 181 16.16 25.69 6.48
C ALA A 181 16.35 27.16 6.08
N VAL A 182 16.61 27.44 4.78
CA VAL A 182 16.73 28.80 4.24
C VAL A 182 15.41 29.56 4.39
N LEU A 183 14.29 28.91 4.16
CA LEU A 183 12.97 29.54 4.26
C LEU A 183 12.65 29.99 5.70
N ALA A 184 13.13 29.24 6.69
CA ALA A 184 12.99 29.55 8.12
C ALA A 184 14.07 30.49 8.68
N SER A 185 15.08 30.86 7.88
CA SER A 185 16.22 31.69 8.28
C SER A 185 16.01 33.19 7.95
N ASP A 186 16.96 34.03 8.38
CA ASP A 186 17.03 35.47 8.05
C ASP A 186 17.82 35.74 6.74
N ARG A 187 17.92 34.74 5.83
CA ARG A 187 18.62 34.88 4.55
C ARG A 187 17.90 35.89 3.62
N PRO A 188 18.61 36.46 2.63
CA PRO A 188 18.03 37.39 1.66
C PRO A 188 16.80 36.85 0.93
N THR A 189 15.93 37.76 0.46
CA THR A 189 14.70 37.42 -0.27
C THR A 189 14.97 36.55 -1.50
N GLU A 190 16.07 36.80 -2.24
CA GLU A 190 16.46 36.02 -3.42
C GLU A 190 16.71 34.54 -3.06
N ASP A 191 17.42 34.28 -1.95
CA ASP A 191 17.69 32.92 -1.47
C ASP A 191 16.39 32.20 -1.08
N LYS A 192 15.45 32.93 -0.46
CA LYS A 192 14.14 32.41 -0.07
C LYS A 192 13.26 32.09 -1.30
N ILE A 193 13.32 32.90 -2.36
CA ILE A 193 12.63 32.62 -3.62
C ILE A 193 13.17 31.34 -4.24
N ALA A 194 14.50 31.16 -4.32
CA ALA A 194 15.11 29.94 -4.80
C ALA A 194 14.74 28.70 -3.94
N ALA A 195 14.62 28.90 -2.63
CA ALA A 195 14.17 27.86 -1.70
C ALA A 195 12.69 27.49 -1.94
N ILE A 196 11.81 28.46 -2.18
CA ILE A 196 10.41 28.23 -2.56
C ILE A 196 10.33 27.40 -3.82
N ASP A 197 11.14 27.70 -4.85
CA ASP A 197 11.15 26.93 -6.10
C ASP A 197 11.60 25.48 -5.88
N THR A 198 12.65 25.28 -5.10
CA THR A 198 13.15 23.94 -4.75
C THR A 198 12.07 23.12 -4.01
N LEU A 199 11.38 23.73 -3.04
CA LEU A 199 10.28 23.08 -2.31
C LEU A 199 9.07 22.83 -3.21
N ALA A 200 8.80 23.71 -4.17
CA ALA A 200 7.73 23.53 -5.14
C ALA A 200 7.97 22.34 -6.09
N GLU A 201 9.23 22.04 -6.42
CA GLU A 201 9.60 20.83 -7.18
C GLU A 201 9.37 19.54 -6.39
N ARG A 202 9.58 19.57 -5.08
CA ARG A 202 9.26 18.46 -4.18
C ARG A 202 7.74 18.21 -4.16
N GLY A 203 6.92 19.24 -3.98
CA GLY A 203 5.48 19.23 -4.17
C GLY A 203 4.68 18.35 -3.20
N ASP A 204 5.27 17.89 -2.08
CA ASP A 204 4.59 17.11 -1.06
C ASP A 204 3.81 18.01 -0.07
N ARG A 205 3.14 17.38 0.90
CA ARG A 205 2.33 18.10 1.89
C ARG A 205 3.15 18.99 2.80
N ASP A 206 4.39 18.59 3.12
CA ASP A 206 5.26 19.35 4.00
C ASP A 206 5.74 20.61 3.28
N ALA A 207 6.16 20.51 2.02
CA ALA A 207 6.52 21.65 1.19
C ALA A 207 5.34 22.62 1.02
N LEU A 208 4.13 22.07 0.75
CA LEU A 208 2.90 22.88 0.66
C LEU A 208 2.66 23.68 1.96
N SER A 209 2.81 23.03 3.12
CA SER A 209 2.61 23.66 4.43
C SER A 209 3.61 24.80 4.66
N MET A 210 4.91 24.57 4.36
CA MET A 210 5.97 25.57 4.51
C MET A 210 5.72 26.79 3.62
N ILE A 211 5.40 26.58 2.34
CA ILE A 211 5.13 27.70 1.40
C ILE A 211 3.84 28.44 1.75
N THR A 212 2.81 27.74 2.25
CA THR A 212 1.59 28.36 2.73
C THR A 212 1.85 29.26 3.95
N ALA A 213 2.75 28.86 4.85
CA ALA A 213 3.15 29.69 5.98
C ALA A 213 3.81 30.99 5.52
N VAL A 214 4.65 30.92 4.47
CA VAL A 214 5.27 32.11 3.86
C VAL A 214 4.21 33.00 3.19
N GLN A 215 3.27 32.44 2.47
CA GLN A 215 2.17 33.18 1.85
C GLN A 215 1.32 33.95 2.86
N ASN A 216 1.17 33.43 4.08
CA ASN A 216 0.40 34.03 5.15
C ASN A 216 1.23 34.92 6.10
N SER A 217 2.53 35.10 5.84
CA SER A 217 3.43 35.93 6.62
C SER A 217 3.35 37.41 6.17
N ASP A 218 3.93 38.32 6.95
CA ASP A 218 3.99 39.75 6.60
C ASP A 218 5.02 40.08 5.49
N ALA A 219 5.72 39.06 4.96
CA ALA A 219 6.76 39.20 3.94
C ALA A 219 6.15 39.37 2.53
N SER A 220 5.64 40.55 2.22
CA SER A 220 4.96 40.84 0.95
C SER A 220 5.80 40.55 -0.31
N GLU A 221 7.13 40.65 -0.20
CA GLU A 221 8.06 40.39 -1.31
C GLU A 221 8.08 38.92 -1.75
N LEU A 222 7.70 37.99 -0.85
CA LEU A 222 7.65 36.56 -1.15
C LEU A 222 6.27 36.06 -1.59
N HIS A 223 5.22 36.90 -1.49
CA HIS A 223 3.84 36.49 -1.77
C HIS A 223 3.63 36.05 -3.22
N GLU A 224 4.24 36.75 -4.19
CA GLU A 224 4.10 36.41 -5.61
C GLU A 224 4.77 35.04 -5.90
N ALA A 225 5.99 34.84 -5.43
CA ALA A 225 6.73 33.58 -5.60
C ALA A 225 6.03 32.41 -4.89
N ALA A 226 5.57 32.64 -3.64
CA ALA A 226 4.82 31.64 -2.87
C ALA A 226 3.49 31.30 -3.55
N GLY A 227 2.75 32.28 -4.05
CA GLY A 227 1.50 32.07 -4.78
C GLY A 227 1.68 31.27 -6.05
N ALA A 228 2.70 31.59 -6.85
CA ALA A 228 3.03 30.84 -8.07
C ALA A 228 3.45 29.39 -7.75
N ALA A 229 4.27 29.19 -6.72
CA ALA A 229 4.70 27.88 -6.25
C ALA A 229 3.50 27.04 -5.76
N LEU A 230 2.60 27.62 -4.94
CA LEU A 230 1.39 26.95 -4.48
C LEU A 230 0.50 26.51 -5.63
N ALA A 231 0.29 27.37 -6.63
CA ALA A 231 -0.49 27.02 -7.81
C ALA A 231 0.15 25.84 -8.59
N ARG A 232 1.48 25.80 -8.69
CA ARG A 232 2.22 24.71 -9.33
C ARG A 232 2.09 23.40 -8.54
N ILE A 233 2.23 23.44 -7.22
CA ILE A 233 2.05 22.28 -6.34
C ILE A 233 0.62 21.75 -6.40
N GLN A 234 -0.38 22.63 -6.28
CA GLN A 234 -1.80 22.25 -6.37
C GLN A 234 -2.12 21.56 -7.69
N LYS A 235 -1.59 22.08 -8.81
CA LYS A 235 -1.76 21.44 -10.10
C LYS A 235 -1.11 20.06 -10.17
N LEU A 236 0.08 19.91 -9.60
CA LEU A 236 0.78 18.61 -9.52
C LEU A 236 0.03 17.63 -8.62
N GLN A 237 -0.44 18.07 -7.44
CA GLN A 237 -1.23 17.25 -6.54
C GLN A 237 -2.56 16.83 -7.18
N ALA A 238 -3.27 17.72 -7.87
CA ALA A 238 -4.48 17.38 -8.61
C ALA A 238 -4.23 16.30 -9.67
N ALA A 239 -3.07 16.33 -10.35
CA ALA A 239 -2.68 15.29 -11.30
C ALA A 239 -2.44 13.94 -10.58
N TRP A 240 -1.74 13.94 -9.43
CA TRP A 240 -1.55 12.73 -8.63
C TRP A 240 -2.84 12.20 -8.01
N ASP A 241 -3.74 13.07 -7.56
CA ASP A 241 -5.06 12.67 -7.07
C ASP A 241 -5.89 12.04 -8.18
N THR A 242 -5.81 12.60 -9.39
CA THR A 242 -6.43 12.00 -10.58
C THR A 242 -5.86 10.61 -10.86
N ALA A 243 -4.54 10.45 -10.87
CA ALA A 243 -3.88 9.15 -11.06
C ALA A 243 -4.28 8.15 -9.97
N ARG A 244 -4.37 8.61 -8.72
CA ARG A 244 -4.82 7.81 -7.58
C ARG A 244 -6.26 7.34 -7.75
N ASN A 245 -7.16 8.23 -8.14
CA ASN A 245 -8.57 7.91 -8.38
C ASN A 245 -8.73 6.93 -9.54
N VAL A 246 -7.95 7.07 -10.61
CA VAL A 246 -7.91 6.10 -11.72
C VAL A 246 -7.43 4.73 -11.21
N TRP A 247 -6.33 4.69 -10.47
CA TRP A 247 -5.78 3.43 -9.92
C TRP A 247 -6.77 2.70 -9.01
N PHE A 248 -7.33 3.40 -8.03
CA PHE A 248 -8.33 2.82 -7.14
C PHE A 248 -9.63 2.47 -7.88
N GLY A 249 -9.98 3.25 -8.90
CA GLY A 249 -11.11 2.97 -9.78
C GLY A 249 -10.92 1.71 -10.60
N LEU A 250 -9.73 1.48 -11.17
CA LEU A 250 -9.38 0.24 -11.88
C LEU A 250 -9.37 -0.97 -10.92
N SER A 251 -8.86 -0.78 -9.70
CA SER A 251 -8.91 -1.81 -8.67
C SER A 251 -10.35 -2.20 -8.31
N LEU A 252 -11.23 -1.22 -8.08
CA LEU A 252 -12.65 -1.47 -7.86
C LEU A 252 -13.29 -2.12 -9.09
N GLY A 253 -12.99 -1.60 -10.29
CA GLY A 253 -13.47 -2.15 -11.55
C GLY A 253 -13.08 -3.60 -11.78
N SER A 254 -11.89 -4.03 -11.34
CA SER A 254 -11.46 -5.43 -11.47
C SER A 254 -12.29 -6.38 -10.59
N VAL A 255 -12.66 -5.94 -9.40
CA VAL A 255 -13.55 -6.69 -8.51
C VAL A 255 -14.97 -6.76 -9.08
N LEU A 256 -15.48 -5.60 -9.54
CA LEU A 256 -16.79 -5.54 -10.21
C LEU A 256 -16.82 -6.41 -11.48
N LEU A 257 -15.72 -6.48 -12.23
CA LEU A 257 -15.58 -7.35 -13.39
C LEU A 257 -15.77 -8.82 -13.01
N LEU A 258 -15.04 -9.30 -11.99
CA LEU A 258 -15.15 -10.69 -11.54
C LEU A 258 -16.57 -11.04 -11.09
N ALA A 259 -17.19 -10.18 -10.30
CA ALA A 259 -18.56 -10.38 -9.84
C ALA A 259 -19.57 -10.33 -11.00
N ALA A 260 -19.41 -9.37 -11.92
CA ALA A 260 -20.33 -9.16 -13.03
C ALA A 260 -20.20 -10.19 -14.15
N ILE A 261 -19.00 -10.75 -14.41
CA ILE A 261 -18.80 -11.74 -15.48
C ILE A 261 -19.70 -12.97 -15.27
N GLY A 262 -19.75 -13.49 -14.05
CA GLY A 262 -20.61 -14.63 -13.73
C GLY A 262 -22.09 -14.33 -14.04
N LEU A 263 -22.54 -13.14 -13.65
CA LEU A 263 -23.89 -12.67 -13.92
C LEU A 263 -24.13 -12.43 -15.43
N ALA A 264 -23.15 -11.86 -16.14
CA ALA A 264 -23.24 -11.62 -17.57
C ALA A 264 -23.45 -12.91 -18.38
N ILE A 265 -22.82 -14.01 -17.94
CA ILE A 265 -22.99 -15.32 -18.58
C ILE A 265 -24.39 -15.88 -18.29
N THR A 266 -24.78 -15.94 -17.02
CA THR A 266 -26.06 -16.52 -16.62
C THR A 266 -27.25 -15.75 -17.23
N PHE A 267 -27.24 -14.43 -17.09
CA PHE A 267 -28.26 -13.57 -17.66
C PHE A 267 -28.18 -13.54 -19.20
N GLY A 268 -26.95 -13.50 -19.75
CA GLY A 268 -26.76 -13.50 -21.21
C GLY A 268 -27.23 -14.77 -21.92
N VAL A 269 -27.12 -15.94 -21.31
CA VAL A 269 -27.48 -17.24 -21.93
C VAL A 269 -28.94 -17.62 -21.64
N MET A 270 -29.33 -17.51 -20.37
CA MET A 270 -30.62 -18.03 -19.91
C MET A 270 -31.71 -16.95 -19.85
N GLY A 271 -31.36 -15.67 -19.88
CA GLY A 271 -32.31 -14.58 -19.69
C GLY A 271 -32.86 -14.47 -18.26
N VAL A 272 -32.23 -15.13 -17.30
CA VAL A 272 -32.69 -15.23 -15.91
C VAL A 272 -32.01 -14.20 -15.06
N ILE A 273 -32.77 -13.40 -14.32
CA ILE A 273 -32.26 -12.48 -13.30
C ILE A 273 -32.07 -13.27 -12.01
N ASN A 274 -30.82 -13.45 -11.61
CA ASN A 274 -30.47 -14.20 -10.40
C ASN A 274 -30.09 -13.25 -9.26
N MET A 275 -30.99 -13.01 -8.31
CA MET A 275 -30.71 -12.20 -7.13
C MET A 275 -29.79 -12.91 -6.11
N ALA A 276 -29.74 -14.25 -6.15
CA ALA A 276 -28.82 -15.01 -5.29
C ALA A 276 -27.37 -15.02 -5.79
N HIS A 277 -27.07 -14.33 -6.91
CA HIS A 277 -25.71 -14.28 -7.46
C HIS A 277 -24.70 -13.63 -6.48
N GLY A 278 -25.12 -12.59 -5.76
CA GLY A 278 -24.30 -11.98 -4.71
C GLY A 278 -23.92 -12.97 -3.62
N GLU A 279 -24.82 -13.91 -3.28
CA GLU A 279 -24.54 -14.90 -2.25
C GLU A 279 -23.51 -15.95 -2.70
N MET A 280 -23.33 -16.13 -4.01
CA MET A 280 -22.22 -16.95 -4.53
C MET A 280 -20.88 -16.29 -4.26
N VAL A 281 -20.80 -14.95 -4.32
CA VAL A 281 -19.64 -14.18 -3.92
C VAL A 281 -19.39 -14.35 -2.42
N MET A 282 -20.41 -14.22 -1.59
CA MET A 282 -20.33 -14.45 -0.15
C MET A 282 -19.82 -15.86 0.17
N LEU A 283 -20.39 -16.90 -0.47
CA LEU A 283 -19.95 -18.30 -0.28
C LEU A 283 -18.47 -18.49 -0.63
N GLY A 284 -18.00 -17.84 -1.70
CA GLY A 284 -16.60 -17.87 -2.08
C GLY A 284 -15.69 -17.24 -1.01
N ALA A 285 -16.09 -16.10 -0.46
CA ALA A 285 -15.37 -15.41 0.61
C ALA A 285 -15.32 -16.27 1.89
N TYR A 286 -16.44 -16.87 2.31
CA TYR A 286 -16.47 -17.77 3.47
C TYR A 286 -15.70 -19.07 3.22
N THR A 287 -15.67 -19.59 2.00
CA THR A 287 -14.83 -20.74 1.64
C THR A 287 -13.36 -20.38 1.84
N THR A 288 -12.94 -19.17 1.44
CA THR A 288 -11.58 -18.68 1.68
C THR A 288 -11.26 -18.61 3.16
N PHE A 289 -12.17 -18.07 3.96
CA PHE A 289 -12.03 -18.01 5.42
C PHE A 289 -11.85 -19.41 6.02
N VAL A 290 -12.68 -20.37 5.63
CA VAL A 290 -12.58 -21.77 6.13
C VAL A 290 -11.26 -22.41 5.73
N VAL A 291 -10.85 -22.27 4.47
CA VAL A 291 -9.57 -22.80 3.98
C VAL A 291 -8.41 -22.18 4.75
N GLN A 292 -8.37 -20.86 4.91
CA GLN A 292 -7.29 -20.20 5.64
C GLN A 292 -7.26 -20.60 7.12
N ASN A 293 -8.43 -20.76 7.76
CA ASN A 293 -8.49 -21.23 9.13
C ASN A 293 -7.95 -22.66 9.28
N LEU A 294 -8.23 -23.52 8.30
CA LEU A 294 -7.68 -24.87 8.25
C LEU A 294 -6.16 -24.85 8.14
N PHE A 295 -5.60 -23.99 7.26
CA PHE A 295 -4.15 -23.82 7.14
C PHE A 295 -3.52 -23.25 8.42
N ARG A 296 -4.12 -22.24 9.05
CA ARG A 296 -3.64 -21.69 10.33
C ARG A 296 -3.57 -22.74 11.43
N THR A 297 -4.54 -23.67 11.45
CA THR A 297 -4.63 -24.69 12.51
C THR A 297 -3.73 -25.89 12.27
N HIS A 298 -3.60 -26.37 11.01
CA HIS A 298 -2.95 -27.64 10.71
C HIS A 298 -1.62 -27.50 9.96
N ALA A 299 -1.39 -26.40 9.24
CA ALA A 299 -0.20 -26.19 8.43
C ALA A 299 0.17 -24.71 8.33
N PRO A 300 0.54 -24.03 9.43
CA PRO A 300 0.82 -22.59 9.44
C PRO A 300 1.94 -22.19 8.48
N ASP A 301 2.94 -23.04 8.29
CA ASP A 301 4.07 -22.79 7.37
C ASP A 301 3.66 -22.74 5.89
N LEU A 302 2.50 -23.32 5.56
CA LEU A 302 1.96 -23.33 4.20
C LEU A 302 0.85 -22.29 3.98
N PHE A 303 0.68 -21.36 4.91
CA PHE A 303 -0.37 -20.34 4.84
C PHE A 303 -0.36 -19.53 3.54
N ASP A 304 0.81 -19.22 3.01
CA ASP A 304 0.96 -18.47 1.76
C ASP A 304 0.36 -19.18 0.53
N TYR A 305 0.24 -20.50 0.58
CA TYR A 305 -0.40 -21.30 -0.47
C TYR A 305 -1.91 -21.48 -0.29
N SER A 306 -2.48 -20.96 0.80
CA SER A 306 -3.90 -21.11 1.14
C SER A 306 -4.84 -20.60 0.02
N LEU A 307 -4.48 -19.50 -0.66
CA LEU A 307 -5.28 -18.96 -1.77
C LEU A 307 -5.30 -19.87 -2.99
N LEU A 308 -4.22 -20.61 -3.27
CA LEU A 308 -4.19 -21.58 -4.39
C LEU A 308 -5.19 -22.72 -4.18
N VAL A 309 -5.44 -23.09 -2.91
CA VAL A 309 -6.47 -24.08 -2.55
C VAL A 309 -7.84 -23.44 -2.44
N ALA A 310 -7.93 -22.21 -1.91
CA ALA A 310 -9.20 -21.50 -1.76
C ALA A 310 -9.87 -21.20 -3.12
N LEU A 311 -9.11 -20.87 -4.16
CA LEU A 311 -9.63 -20.56 -5.49
C LEU A 311 -10.45 -21.72 -6.11
N PRO A 312 -9.91 -22.94 -6.29
CA PRO A 312 -10.68 -24.06 -6.82
C PRO A 312 -11.78 -24.49 -5.84
N ALA A 313 -11.55 -24.42 -4.54
CA ALA A 313 -12.58 -24.76 -3.54
C ALA A 313 -13.78 -23.81 -3.62
N ALA A 314 -13.55 -22.50 -3.67
CA ALA A 314 -14.60 -21.49 -3.80
C ALA A 314 -15.37 -21.62 -5.13
N PHE A 315 -14.65 -21.87 -6.23
CA PHE A 315 -15.28 -22.15 -7.52
C PHE A 315 -16.21 -23.36 -7.46
N LEU A 316 -15.76 -24.46 -6.85
CA LEU A 316 -16.54 -25.71 -6.74
C LEU A 316 -17.73 -25.52 -5.80
N VAL A 317 -17.54 -24.94 -4.62
CA VAL A 317 -18.61 -24.73 -3.63
C VAL A 317 -19.71 -23.84 -4.23
N ALA A 318 -19.35 -22.66 -4.71
CA ALA A 318 -20.31 -21.73 -5.31
C ALA A 318 -20.92 -22.31 -6.60
N GLY A 319 -20.14 -23.00 -7.42
CA GLY A 319 -20.61 -23.66 -8.64
C GLY A 319 -21.60 -24.79 -8.37
N LEU A 320 -21.32 -25.64 -7.37
CA LEU A 320 -22.24 -26.73 -6.99
C LEU A 320 -23.55 -26.19 -6.40
N VAL A 321 -23.47 -25.18 -5.53
CA VAL A 321 -24.67 -24.49 -5.01
C VAL A 321 -25.47 -23.88 -6.17
N GLY A 322 -24.78 -23.23 -7.12
CA GLY A 322 -25.41 -22.71 -8.32
C GLY A 322 -26.12 -23.77 -9.16
N VAL A 323 -25.47 -24.92 -9.43
CA VAL A 323 -26.11 -26.05 -10.10
C VAL A 323 -27.33 -26.56 -9.30
N GLY A 324 -27.22 -26.60 -7.97
CA GLY A 324 -28.33 -26.98 -7.08
C GLY A 324 -29.53 -26.03 -7.21
N ILE A 325 -29.27 -24.71 -7.26
CA ILE A 325 -30.33 -23.70 -7.46
C ILE A 325 -30.98 -23.84 -8.85
N GLU A 326 -30.16 -24.03 -9.89
CA GLU A 326 -30.69 -24.21 -11.23
C GLU A 326 -31.58 -25.46 -11.31
N ARG A 327 -31.09 -26.62 -10.84
CA ARG A 327 -31.80 -27.89 -10.88
C ARG A 327 -33.04 -27.94 -9.98
N GLY A 328 -32.95 -27.31 -8.79
CA GLY A 328 -34.01 -27.35 -7.79
C GLY A 328 -35.09 -26.29 -7.99
N ILE A 329 -34.77 -25.15 -8.58
CA ILE A 329 -35.68 -24.00 -8.61
C ILE A 329 -35.84 -23.42 -10.02
N ILE A 330 -34.71 -22.95 -10.65
CA ILE A 330 -34.79 -22.14 -11.87
C ILE A 330 -35.32 -22.94 -13.04
N ARG A 331 -34.99 -24.23 -13.12
CA ARG A 331 -35.46 -25.14 -14.15
C ARG A 331 -36.98 -25.15 -14.26
N PHE A 332 -37.74 -25.02 -13.16
CA PHE A 332 -39.19 -25.06 -13.13
C PHE A 332 -39.84 -23.70 -13.44
N LEU A 333 -39.07 -22.62 -13.33
CA LEU A 333 -39.50 -21.23 -13.53
C LEU A 333 -39.03 -20.66 -14.88
N HIS A 334 -38.70 -21.54 -15.84
CA HIS A 334 -38.21 -21.13 -17.15
C HIS A 334 -39.27 -20.31 -17.89
N ASN A 335 -38.90 -19.18 -18.49
CA ASN A 335 -39.79 -18.21 -19.14
C ASN A 335 -40.67 -17.36 -18.19
N GLN A 336 -40.44 -17.38 -16.89
CA GLN A 336 -41.17 -16.58 -15.90
C GLN A 336 -40.18 -15.68 -15.14
N PRO A 337 -39.74 -14.54 -15.74
CA PRO A 337 -38.66 -13.75 -15.19
C PRO A 337 -38.95 -13.12 -13.81
N LEU A 338 -40.21 -12.72 -13.56
CA LEU A 338 -40.60 -12.15 -12.25
C LEU A 338 -40.64 -13.23 -11.15
N GLU A 339 -41.14 -14.41 -11.45
CA GLU A 339 -41.17 -15.52 -10.48
C GLU A 339 -39.76 -16.00 -10.17
N THR A 340 -38.87 -16.06 -11.17
CA THR A 340 -37.48 -16.43 -11.00
C THR A 340 -36.73 -15.39 -10.12
N LEU A 341 -36.99 -14.10 -10.34
CA LEU A 341 -36.42 -13.03 -9.52
C LEU A 341 -36.85 -13.18 -8.07
N LEU A 342 -38.14 -13.40 -7.81
CA LEU A 342 -38.68 -13.55 -6.46
C LEU A 342 -38.13 -14.81 -5.76
N ALA A 343 -38.10 -15.94 -6.48
CA ALA A 343 -37.58 -17.21 -5.97
C ALA A 343 -36.10 -17.12 -5.62
N THR A 344 -35.28 -16.50 -6.49
CA THR A 344 -33.86 -16.34 -6.25
C THR A 344 -33.58 -15.34 -5.11
N TRP A 345 -34.44 -14.34 -4.91
CA TRP A 345 -34.37 -13.48 -3.73
C TRP A 345 -34.66 -14.24 -2.45
N GLY A 346 -35.68 -15.13 -2.44
CA GLY A 346 -35.91 -16.01 -1.30
C GLY A 346 -34.72 -16.93 -0.99
N VAL A 347 -34.09 -17.49 -2.03
CA VAL A 347 -32.85 -18.29 -1.88
C VAL A 347 -31.73 -17.47 -1.30
N SER A 348 -31.56 -16.21 -1.72
CA SER A 348 -30.56 -15.29 -1.16
C SER A 348 -30.73 -15.14 0.35
N LEU A 349 -31.96 -14.89 0.82
CA LEU A 349 -32.24 -14.77 2.26
C LEU A 349 -31.93 -16.07 3.04
N ILE A 350 -32.26 -17.22 2.46
CA ILE A 350 -31.96 -18.52 3.06
C ILE A 350 -30.45 -18.73 3.19
N LEU A 351 -29.68 -18.45 2.13
CA LEU A 351 -28.22 -18.58 2.15
C LEU A 351 -27.57 -17.63 3.15
N GLN A 352 -27.99 -16.37 3.21
CA GLN A 352 -27.51 -15.43 4.21
C GLN A 352 -27.78 -15.91 5.63
N GLN A 353 -29.01 -16.36 5.88
CA GLN A 353 -29.36 -16.85 7.21
C GLN A 353 -28.61 -18.13 7.58
N ALA A 354 -28.39 -19.03 6.62
CA ALA A 354 -27.59 -20.24 6.83
C ALA A 354 -26.13 -19.87 7.21
N VAL A 355 -25.50 -18.93 6.49
CA VAL A 355 -24.15 -18.47 6.81
C VAL A 355 -24.10 -17.79 8.18
N ARG A 356 -25.09 -16.94 8.51
CA ARG A 356 -25.19 -16.34 9.86
C ARG A 356 -25.33 -17.36 10.97
N SER A 357 -26.06 -18.43 10.73
CA SER A 357 -26.25 -19.49 11.72
C SER A 357 -25.00 -20.34 11.93
N ILE A 358 -24.17 -20.52 10.88
CA ILE A 358 -22.96 -21.35 10.92
C ILE A 358 -21.77 -20.54 11.46
N PHE A 359 -21.56 -19.31 10.95
CA PHE A 359 -20.35 -18.51 11.22
C PHE A 359 -20.59 -17.33 12.17
N GLY A 360 -21.85 -17.06 12.50
CA GLY A 360 -22.25 -15.90 13.30
C GLY A 360 -22.49 -14.63 12.46
N PRO A 361 -23.02 -13.56 13.09
CA PRO A 361 -23.33 -12.31 12.41
C PRO A 361 -22.13 -11.37 12.26
N THR A 362 -21.01 -11.68 12.92
CA THR A 362 -19.80 -10.84 12.94
C THR A 362 -18.97 -10.99 11.67
N ASN A 363 -18.25 -9.92 11.31
CA ASN A 363 -17.30 -9.97 10.22
C ASN A 363 -16.13 -10.90 10.58
N GLN A 364 -15.68 -11.67 9.60
CA GLN A 364 -14.53 -12.55 9.70
C GLN A 364 -13.34 -11.95 8.95
N GLU A 365 -12.17 -12.04 9.55
CA GLU A 365 -10.94 -11.54 8.95
C GLU A 365 -10.23 -12.64 8.17
N VAL A 366 -9.85 -12.32 6.94
CA VAL A 366 -9.06 -13.16 6.04
C VAL A 366 -7.69 -12.52 5.86
N GLY A 367 -6.62 -13.27 6.11
CA GLY A 367 -5.26 -12.75 5.99
C GLY A 367 -4.77 -12.69 4.55
N ASN A 368 -3.88 -11.74 4.26
CA ASN A 368 -3.17 -11.70 2.99
C ASN A 368 -1.90 -12.57 3.07
N PRO A 369 -1.61 -13.40 2.05
CA PRO A 369 -0.32 -14.08 1.92
C PRO A 369 0.85 -13.08 1.85
N ALA A 370 2.05 -13.53 2.22
CA ALA A 370 3.24 -12.67 2.27
C ALA A 370 3.57 -12.01 0.91
N PHE A 371 3.38 -12.73 -0.21
CA PHE A 371 3.63 -12.20 -1.55
C PHE A 371 2.63 -11.12 -2.02
N MET A 372 1.47 -10.99 -1.35
CA MET A 372 0.46 -9.96 -1.60
C MET A 372 0.54 -8.80 -0.62
N SER A 373 1.36 -8.92 0.44
CA SER A 373 1.53 -7.87 1.45
C SER A 373 2.57 -6.84 1.00
N GLY A 374 2.39 -5.59 1.47
CA GLY A 374 3.26 -4.48 1.14
C GLY A 374 2.73 -3.59 0.02
N ALA A 375 3.52 -2.57 -0.28
CA ALA A 375 3.23 -1.58 -1.31
C ALA A 375 4.54 -1.03 -1.87
N PHE A 376 4.49 -0.48 -3.07
CA PHE A 376 5.57 0.32 -3.65
C PHE A 376 5.01 1.67 -4.10
N GLU A 377 5.90 2.65 -4.19
CA GLU A 377 5.53 4.01 -4.54
C GLU A 377 6.08 4.42 -5.90
N ILE A 378 5.23 5.04 -6.71
CA ILE A 378 5.61 5.69 -7.96
C ILE A 378 5.27 7.17 -7.82
N GLY A 379 6.28 8.00 -7.53
CA GLY A 379 6.05 9.40 -7.17
C GLY A 379 5.21 9.52 -5.90
N GLN A 380 4.02 10.13 -5.98
CA GLN A 380 3.10 10.26 -4.86
C GLN A 380 1.98 9.19 -4.86
N LEU A 381 2.06 8.19 -5.75
CA LEU A 381 1.09 7.12 -5.86
C LEU A 381 1.59 5.85 -5.15
N THR A 382 0.94 5.47 -4.07
CA THR A 382 1.17 4.20 -3.37
C THR A 382 0.35 3.09 -4.01
N ILE A 383 1.02 2.08 -4.56
CA ILE A 383 0.41 0.90 -5.18
C ILE A 383 0.58 -0.28 -4.24
N THR A 384 -0.53 -0.79 -3.69
CA THR A 384 -0.51 -1.98 -2.84
C THR A 384 -0.49 -3.25 -3.69
N TYR A 385 0.34 -4.24 -3.30
CA TYR A 385 0.49 -5.49 -4.06
C TYR A 385 -0.81 -6.29 -4.13
N ASN A 386 -1.63 -6.32 -3.08
CA ASN A 386 -2.91 -7.03 -3.09
C ASN A 386 -3.83 -6.55 -4.21
N ARG A 387 -3.98 -5.23 -4.40
CA ARG A 387 -4.82 -4.65 -5.48
C ARG A 387 -4.26 -4.91 -6.87
N LEU A 388 -2.93 -4.88 -7.01
CA LEU A 388 -2.26 -5.21 -8.26
C LEU A 388 -2.51 -6.67 -8.65
N TRP A 389 -2.34 -7.60 -7.69
CA TRP A 389 -2.61 -9.01 -7.91
C TRP A 389 -4.07 -9.29 -8.27
N ILE A 390 -5.03 -8.62 -7.62
CA ILE A 390 -6.46 -8.76 -7.94
C ILE A 390 -6.76 -8.27 -9.36
N LEU A 391 -6.18 -7.15 -9.79
CA LEU A 391 -6.35 -6.65 -11.16
C LEU A 391 -5.80 -7.65 -12.19
N VAL A 392 -4.58 -8.14 -12.01
CA VAL A 392 -3.97 -9.14 -12.89
C VAL A 392 -4.78 -10.43 -12.89
N PHE A 393 -5.21 -10.88 -11.73
CA PHE A 393 -6.05 -12.06 -11.57
C PHE A 393 -7.40 -11.91 -12.28
N ALA A 394 -8.09 -10.78 -12.12
CA ALA A 394 -9.37 -10.52 -12.79
C ALA A 394 -9.24 -10.57 -14.32
N LEU A 395 -8.19 -9.96 -14.87
CA LEU A 395 -7.90 -10.01 -16.30
C LEU A 395 -7.55 -11.42 -16.77
N THR A 396 -6.85 -12.20 -15.94
CA THR A 396 -6.52 -13.61 -16.24
C THR A 396 -7.78 -14.48 -16.27
N VAL A 397 -8.66 -14.35 -15.29
CA VAL A 397 -9.97 -15.06 -15.27
C VAL A 397 -10.82 -14.65 -16.46
N PHE A 398 -10.86 -13.36 -16.80
CA PHE A 398 -11.54 -12.87 -17.97
C PHE A 398 -11.00 -13.48 -19.28
N ALA A 399 -9.68 -13.50 -19.45
CA ALA A 399 -9.04 -14.10 -20.62
C ALA A 399 -9.29 -15.60 -20.70
N ALA A 400 -9.17 -16.33 -19.58
CA ALA A 400 -9.46 -17.76 -19.50
C ALA A 400 -10.91 -18.05 -19.89
N LEU A 401 -11.85 -17.23 -19.44
CA LEU A 401 -13.25 -17.35 -19.79
C LEU A 401 -13.50 -17.08 -21.29
N LEU A 402 -12.89 -16.04 -21.86
CA LEU A 402 -12.98 -15.76 -23.30
C LEU A 402 -12.48 -16.96 -24.12
N ILE A 403 -11.34 -17.55 -23.71
CA ILE A 403 -10.78 -18.74 -24.34
C ILE A 403 -11.77 -19.92 -24.22
N ALA A 404 -12.29 -20.17 -23.02
CA ALA A 404 -13.27 -21.22 -22.78
C ALA A 404 -14.53 -21.05 -23.65
N MET A 405 -15.09 -19.83 -23.69
CA MET A 405 -16.27 -19.54 -24.49
C MET A 405 -16.03 -19.57 -25.99
N LYS A 406 -14.82 -19.22 -26.47
CA LYS A 406 -14.52 -19.15 -27.91
C LYS A 406 -14.07 -20.50 -28.49
N PHE A 407 -13.23 -21.24 -27.77
CA PHE A 407 -12.50 -22.40 -28.32
C PHE A 407 -12.99 -23.76 -27.81
N THR A 408 -13.89 -23.84 -26.81
CA THR A 408 -14.35 -25.12 -26.28
C THR A 408 -15.69 -25.55 -26.86
N ARG A 409 -15.99 -26.86 -26.81
CA ARG A 409 -17.30 -27.44 -27.15
C ARG A 409 -18.40 -26.89 -26.25
N PHE A 410 -18.11 -26.60 -24.99
CA PHE A 410 -19.02 -25.99 -24.06
C PHE A 410 -19.46 -24.60 -24.56
N GLY A 411 -18.51 -23.73 -24.90
CA GLY A 411 -18.81 -22.39 -25.43
C GLY A 411 -19.59 -22.45 -26.75
N LEU A 412 -19.33 -23.43 -27.61
CA LEU A 412 -20.11 -23.65 -28.82
C LEU A 412 -21.57 -23.99 -28.49
N ASN A 413 -21.81 -24.94 -27.58
CA ASN A 413 -23.15 -25.32 -27.14
C ASN A 413 -23.90 -24.15 -26.49
N VAL A 414 -23.23 -23.39 -25.64
CA VAL A 414 -23.76 -22.16 -25.02
C VAL A 414 -24.24 -21.18 -26.10
N ARG A 415 -23.42 -20.88 -27.10
CA ARG A 415 -23.79 -19.98 -28.21
C ARG A 415 -24.95 -20.53 -29.02
N ALA A 416 -24.98 -21.82 -29.30
CA ALA A 416 -26.09 -22.46 -30.02
C ALA A 416 -27.40 -22.33 -29.26
N VAL A 417 -27.42 -22.62 -27.95
CA VAL A 417 -28.60 -22.47 -27.09
C VAL A 417 -29.07 -21.03 -26.98
N THR A 418 -28.11 -20.08 -26.87
CA THR A 418 -28.43 -18.64 -26.82
C THR A 418 -29.01 -18.12 -28.10
N GLN A 419 -28.58 -18.63 -29.28
CA GLN A 419 -29.06 -18.22 -30.58
C GLN A 419 -30.48 -18.72 -30.85
N ASN A 420 -30.70 -20.04 -30.71
CA ASN A 420 -32.01 -20.67 -30.85
C ASN A 420 -32.08 -21.98 -30.04
N ARG A 421 -32.74 -21.90 -28.90
CA ARG A 421 -32.85 -23.00 -27.94
C ARG A 421 -33.56 -24.23 -28.52
N ARG A 422 -34.68 -24.02 -29.29
CA ARG A 422 -35.46 -25.12 -29.88
C ARG A 422 -34.64 -25.85 -30.95
N MET A 423 -33.98 -25.09 -31.83
CA MET A 423 -33.14 -25.67 -32.88
C MET A 423 -31.93 -26.41 -32.28
N ALA A 424 -31.28 -25.85 -31.26
CA ALA A 424 -30.16 -26.50 -30.56
C ALA A 424 -30.59 -27.86 -29.98
N ALA A 425 -31.77 -27.93 -29.36
CA ALA A 425 -32.34 -29.18 -28.85
C ALA A 425 -32.59 -30.20 -29.95
N SER A 426 -33.17 -29.77 -31.11
CA SER A 426 -33.39 -30.63 -32.28
C SER A 426 -32.09 -31.16 -32.89
N MET A 427 -30.97 -30.44 -32.73
CA MET A 427 -29.62 -30.88 -33.16
C MET A 427 -28.93 -31.79 -32.14
N GLY A 428 -29.63 -32.22 -31.08
CA GLY A 428 -29.11 -33.15 -30.07
C GLY A 428 -28.37 -32.52 -28.90
N ILE A 429 -28.33 -31.17 -28.77
CA ILE A 429 -27.74 -30.49 -27.63
C ILE A 429 -28.66 -30.64 -26.41
N ARG A 430 -28.14 -31.20 -25.32
CA ARG A 430 -28.88 -31.35 -24.05
C ARG A 430 -28.99 -29.98 -23.34
N THR A 431 -29.98 -29.18 -23.75
CA THR A 431 -30.16 -27.79 -23.24
C THR A 431 -30.24 -27.71 -21.71
N PRO A 432 -30.91 -28.66 -20.96
CA PRO A 432 -30.91 -28.59 -19.50
C PRO A 432 -29.53 -28.79 -18.87
N LEU A 433 -28.64 -29.55 -19.53
CA LEU A 433 -27.25 -29.70 -19.04
C LEU A 433 -26.43 -28.44 -19.31
N VAL A 434 -26.64 -27.81 -20.48
CA VAL A 434 -25.97 -26.54 -20.81
C VAL A 434 -26.38 -25.46 -19.84
N ASP A 435 -27.66 -25.37 -19.47
CA ASP A 435 -28.14 -24.38 -18.48
C ASP A 435 -27.52 -24.62 -17.11
N ALA A 436 -27.56 -25.84 -16.60
CA ALA A 436 -26.97 -26.17 -15.28
C ALA A 436 -25.48 -25.89 -15.23
N LEU A 437 -24.72 -26.23 -16.29
CA LEU A 437 -23.28 -25.95 -16.36
C LEU A 437 -22.99 -24.45 -16.52
N THR A 438 -23.82 -23.73 -17.27
CA THR A 438 -23.70 -22.27 -17.45
C THR A 438 -23.94 -21.55 -16.12
N PHE A 439 -24.98 -21.96 -15.40
CA PHE A 439 -25.32 -21.39 -14.11
C PHE A 439 -24.25 -21.72 -13.06
N GLY A 440 -23.78 -22.98 -13.06
CA GLY A 440 -22.66 -23.43 -12.21
C GLY A 440 -21.36 -22.67 -12.51
N LEU A 441 -21.02 -22.47 -13.79
CA LEU A 441 -19.85 -21.69 -14.19
C LEU A 441 -19.97 -20.23 -13.72
N GLY A 442 -21.11 -19.57 -13.97
CA GLY A 442 -21.34 -18.20 -13.54
C GLY A 442 -21.26 -18.04 -12.01
N SER A 443 -21.87 -18.98 -11.28
CA SER A 443 -21.83 -19.03 -9.81
C SER A 443 -20.42 -19.33 -9.30
N GLY A 444 -19.67 -20.23 -9.93
CA GLY A 444 -18.29 -20.54 -9.59
C GLY A 444 -17.36 -19.33 -9.77
N ILE A 445 -17.53 -18.58 -10.87
CA ILE A 445 -16.78 -17.33 -11.09
C ILE A 445 -17.14 -16.28 -10.03
N ALA A 446 -18.40 -16.18 -9.62
CA ALA A 446 -18.80 -15.34 -8.50
C ALA A 446 -18.14 -15.77 -7.19
N GLY A 447 -17.97 -17.09 -6.96
CA GLY A 447 -17.19 -17.61 -5.85
C GLY A 447 -15.72 -17.16 -5.90
N ILE A 448 -15.10 -17.20 -7.06
CA ILE A 448 -13.74 -16.65 -7.27
C ILE A 448 -13.69 -15.14 -6.98
N ALA A 449 -14.72 -14.37 -7.36
CA ALA A 449 -14.82 -12.96 -7.00
C ALA A 449 -14.84 -12.77 -5.48
N GLY A 450 -15.49 -13.67 -4.74
CA GLY A 450 -15.50 -13.71 -3.29
C GLY A 450 -14.11 -13.92 -2.69
N VAL A 451 -13.28 -14.79 -3.28
CA VAL A 451 -11.87 -14.96 -2.88
C VAL A 451 -11.10 -13.66 -3.04
N ALA A 452 -11.23 -12.99 -4.19
CA ALA A 452 -10.54 -11.71 -4.45
C ALA A 452 -11.01 -10.61 -3.48
N LEU A 453 -12.31 -10.54 -3.21
CA LEU A 453 -12.90 -9.58 -2.28
C LEU A 453 -12.42 -9.78 -0.85
N SER A 454 -12.29 -11.02 -0.39
CA SER A 454 -11.81 -11.32 0.96
C SER A 454 -10.38 -10.86 1.24
N GLN A 455 -9.60 -10.52 0.20
CA GLN A 455 -8.23 -10.00 0.34
C GLN A 455 -8.17 -8.46 0.51
N ILE A 456 -9.29 -7.75 0.31
CA ILE A 456 -9.36 -6.28 0.40
C ILE A 456 -10.45 -5.78 1.32
N ASP A 457 -11.37 -6.66 1.70
CA ASP A 457 -12.51 -6.34 2.56
C ASP A 457 -12.76 -7.48 3.54
N ASN A 458 -13.44 -7.19 4.65
CA ASN A 458 -13.82 -8.18 5.63
C ASN A 458 -14.96 -9.07 5.11
N VAL A 459 -14.89 -10.36 5.40
CA VAL A 459 -15.93 -11.31 5.03
C VAL A 459 -17.12 -11.17 5.98
N SER A 460 -18.27 -10.82 5.42
CA SER A 460 -19.52 -10.66 6.18
C SER A 460 -20.70 -11.40 5.52
N PRO A 461 -21.73 -11.76 6.30
CA PRO A 461 -22.94 -12.37 5.73
C PRO A 461 -23.68 -11.47 4.74
N ASN A 462 -23.45 -10.16 4.77
CA ASN A 462 -24.08 -9.18 3.87
C ASN A 462 -23.21 -8.82 2.66
N LEU A 463 -22.01 -9.41 2.53
CA LEU A 463 -21.05 -9.08 1.48
C LEU A 463 -21.70 -9.18 0.08
N GLY A 464 -22.48 -10.23 -0.16
CA GLY A 464 -23.15 -10.45 -1.44
C GLY A 464 -24.11 -9.34 -1.82
N GLN A 465 -24.91 -8.85 -0.88
CA GLN A 465 -25.87 -7.77 -1.14
C GLN A 465 -25.20 -6.46 -1.54
N SER A 466 -24.00 -6.19 -1.03
CA SER A 466 -23.27 -4.97 -1.35
C SER A 466 -22.82 -4.92 -2.81
N TYR A 467 -22.59 -6.08 -3.43
CA TYR A 467 -22.02 -6.18 -4.78
C TYR A 467 -23.02 -6.62 -5.87
N ILE A 468 -24.20 -7.16 -5.51
CA ILE A 468 -25.16 -7.64 -6.51
C ILE A 468 -25.70 -6.49 -7.37
N ILE A 469 -26.01 -5.34 -6.76
CA ILE A 469 -26.54 -4.17 -7.46
C ILE A 469 -25.47 -3.62 -8.41
N ASP A 470 -24.23 -3.46 -7.92
CA ASP A 470 -23.11 -2.98 -8.73
C ASP A 470 -22.82 -3.92 -9.91
N SER A 471 -22.84 -5.25 -9.68
CA SER A 471 -22.67 -6.26 -10.73
C SER A 471 -23.77 -6.20 -11.79
N PHE A 472 -25.00 -6.00 -11.36
CA PHE A 472 -26.13 -5.85 -12.26
C PHE A 472 -26.01 -4.56 -13.10
N MET A 473 -25.63 -3.45 -12.49
CA MET A 473 -25.35 -2.19 -13.20
C MET A 473 -24.28 -2.37 -14.28
N VAL A 474 -23.19 -3.06 -13.96
CA VAL A 474 -22.12 -3.36 -14.92
C VAL A 474 -22.62 -4.16 -16.10
N VAL A 475 -23.40 -5.23 -15.87
CA VAL A 475 -23.91 -6.10 -16.94
C VAL A 475 -24.88 -5.35 -17.84
N VAL A 476 -25.79 -4.58 -17.26
CA VAL A 476 -26.80 -3.84 -18.03
C VAL A 476 -26.18 -2.68 -18.81
N PHE A 477 -25.27 -1.92 -18.19
CA PHE A 477 -24.54 -0.84 -18.84
C PHE A 477 -23.63 -1.36 -19.96
N GLY A 478 -22.93 -2.48 -19.73
CA GLY A 478 -22.05 -3.10 -20.72
C GLY A 478 -22.78 -3.71 -21.91
N GLY A 479 -23.99 -4.17 -21.70
CA GLY A 479 -24.82 -4.90 -22.65
C GLY A 479 -24.88 -6.39 -22.32
N VAL A 480 -26.07 -6.86 -22.05
CA VAL A 480 -26.34 -8.21 -21.56
C VAL A 480 -25.77 -9.28 -22.50
N GLY A 481 -24.95 -10.18 -21.95
CA GLY A 481 -24.32 -11.28 -22.67
C GLY A 481 -23.05 -10.90 -23.47
N ASN A 482 -22.63 -9.66 -23.46
CA ASN A 482 -21.39 -9.22 -24.10
C ASN A 482 -20.26 -9.10 -23.07
N LEU A 483 -19.32 -10.04 -23.07
CA LEU A 483 -18.19 -10.06 -22.12
C LEU A 483 -17.27 -8.85 -22.25
N TRP A 484 -17.01 -8.37 -23.47
CA TRP A 484 -16.22 -7.15 -23.69
C TRP A 484 -16.94 -5.90 -23.16
N GLY A 485 -18.26 -5.86 -23.35
CA GLY A 485 -19.10 -4.82 -22.77
C GLY A 485 -19.03 -4.82 -21.24
N THR A 486 -19.06 -6.00 -20.62
CA THR A 486 -18.92 -6.16 -19.17
C THR A 486 -17.55 -5.65 -18.68
N LEU A 487 -16.45 -5.95 -19.38
CA LEU A 487 -15.11 -5.45 -19.04
C LEU A 487 -15.07 -3.92 -19.06
N VAL A 488 -15.49 -3.31 -20.18
CA VAL A 488 -15.47 -1.84 -20.33
C VAL A 488 -16.36 -1.17 -19.31
N ALA A 489 -17.55 -1.73 -19.07
CA ALA A 489 -18.50 -1.22 -18.08
C ALA A 489 -17.92 -1.30 -16.65
N ALA A 490 -17.36 -2.44 -16.26
CA ALA A 490 -16.78 -2.63 -14.93
C ALA A 490 -15.65 -1.62 -14.66
N MET A 491 -14.71 -1.47 -15.60
CA MET A 491 -13.59 -0.55 -15.45
C MET A 491 -14.05 0.91 -15.45
N SER A 492 -14.96 1.30 -16.34
CA SER A 492 -15.48 2.67 -16.41
C SER A 492 -16.31 3.04 -15.18
N LEU A 493 -17.18 2.14 -14.71
CA LEU A 493 -17.99 2.39 -13.50
C LEU A 493 -17.14 2.39 -12.23
N GLY A 494 -16.12 1.54 -12.15
CA GLY A 494 -15.16 1.55 -11.05
C GLY A 494 -14.42 2.89 -10.96
N VAL A 495 -13.95 3.41 -12.10
CA VAL A 495 -13.30 4.72 -12.18
C VAL A 495 -14.29 5.84 -11.85
N ALA A 496 -15.49 5.84 -12.46
CA ALA A 496 -16.51 6.84 -12.22
C ALA A 496 -16.90 6.94 -10.73
N ASN A 497 -17.08 5.80 -10.05
CA ASN A 497 -17.35 5.76 -8.61
C ASN A 497 -16.23 6.46 -7.81
N LYS A 498 -14.96 6.16 -8.12
CA LYS A 498 -13.83 6.75 -7.39
C LYS A 498 -13.63 8.24 -7.65
N PHE A 499 -14.03 8.74 -8.81
CA PHE A 499 -14.06 10.18 -9.06
C PHE A 499 -15.21 10.91 -8.36
N LEU A 500 -16.35 10.25 -8.18
CA LEU A 500 -17.51 10.86 -7.52
C LEU A 500 -17.41 10.79 -5.98
N GLU A 501 -16.72 9.80 -5.44
CA GLU A 501 -16.62 9.54 -4.00
C GLU A 501 -16.10 10.74 -3.18
N PRO A 502 -15.04 11.48 -3.59
CA PRO A 502 -14.55 12.65 -2.85
C PRO A 502 -15.56 13.81 -2.76
N PHE A 503 -16.47 13.92 -3.73
CA PHE A 503 -17.44 15.02 -3.81
C PHE A 503 -18.78 14.67 -3.15
N ALA A 504 -19.24 13.45 -3.33
CA ALA A 504 -20.57 13.02 -2.90
C ALA A 504 -20.53 12.01 -1.73
N GLY A 505 -19.36 11.48 -1.39
CA GLY A 505 -19.26 10.34 -0.48
C GLY A 505 -19.63 9.01 -1.15
N ALA A 506 -19.27 7.88 -0.56
CA ALA A 506 -19.37 6.56 -1.18
C ALA A 506 -20.81 6.15 -1.51
N VAL A 507 -21.78 6.48 -0.65
CA VAL A 507 -23.19 6.11 -0.85
C VAL A 507 -23.86 6.94 -1.95
N LEU A 508 -23.70 8.26 -1.90
CA LEU A 508 -24.29 9.13 -2.93
C LEU A 508 -23.63 8.94 -4.29
N ALA A 509 -22.33 8.65 -4.34
CA ALA A 509 -21.64 8.32 -5.59
C ALA A 509 -22.30 7.11 -6.28
N LYS A 510 -22.58 6.02 -5.55
CA LYS A 510 -23.31 4.85 -6.08
C LYS A 510 -24.71 5.21 -6.58
N ILE A 511 -25.43 6.03 -5.84
CA ILE A 511 -26.78 6.49 -6.26
C ILE A 511 -26.69 7.33 -7.55
N LEU A 512 -25.72 8.25 -7.66
CA LEU A 512 -25.52 9.06 -8.86
C LEU A 512 -25.18 8.19 -10.08
N VAL A 513 -24.31 7.18 -9.89
CA VAL A 513 -23.99 6.20 -10.95
C VAL A 513 -25.23 5.40 -11.35
N LEU A 514 -26.04 4.96 -10.39
CA LEU A 514 -27.29 4.25 -10.68
C LEU A 514 -28.26 5.11 -11.50
N VAL A 515 -28.47 6.37 -11.08
CA VAL A 515 -29.33 7.33 -11.80
C VAL A 515 -28.80 7.57 -13.23
N PHE A 516 -27.49 7.75 -13.37
CA PHE A 516 -26.84 7.86 -14.69
C PHE A 516 -27.12 6.66 -15.58
N ILE A 517 -27.00 5.43 -15.05
CA ILE A 517 -27.26 4.20 -15.81
C ILE A 517 -28.74 4.10 -16.20
N ILE A 518 -29.66 4.45 -15.31
CA ILE A 518 -31.11 4.45 -15.63
C ILE A 518 -31.38 5.40 -16.79
N LEU A 519 -30.87 6.63 -16.75
CA LEU A 519 -31.03 7.60 -17.84
C LEU A 519 -30.34 7.15 -19.14
N PHE A 520 -29.20 6.50 -19.02
CA PHE A 520 -28.48 5.94 -20.17
C PHE A 520 -29.28 4.84 -20.86
N ILE A 521 -29.86 3.90 -20.08
CA ILE A 521 -30.65 2.78 -20.61
C ILE A 521 -31.92 3.27 -21.28
N GLN A 522 -32.58 4.34 -20.80
CA GLN A 522 -33.72 4.96 -21.47
C GLN A 522 -33.39 5.41 -22.90
N LYS A 523 -32.15 5.88 -23.14
CA LYS A 523 -31.67 6.26 -24.47
C LYS A 523 -31.09 5.10 -25.27
N ARG A 524 -30.45 4.13 -24.60
CA ARG A 524 -29.79 2.96 -25.21
C ARG A 524 -30.12 1.69 -24.46
N PRO A 525 -31.32 1.10 -24.67
CA PRO A 525 -31.81 -0.05 -23.91
C PRO A 525 -30.97 -1.32 -24.08
N ARG A 526 -30.11 -1.39 -25.12
CA ARG A 526 -29.22 -2.53 -25.38
C ARG A 526 -27.83 -2.39 -24.74
N GLY A 527 -27.58 -1.34 -23.93
CA GLY A 527 -26.28 -1.06 -23.32
C GLY A 527 -25.25 -0.50 -24.30
N LEU A 528 -23.97 -0.46 -23.89
CA LEU A 528 -22.85 0.08 -24.71
C LEU A 528 -22.58 -0.80 -25.93
N PHE A 529 -22.58 -2.12 -25.77
CA PHE A 529 -22.19 -3.10 -26.79
C PHE A 529 -23.36 -4.05 -27.08
N ALA A 530 -24.29 -3.60 -27.91
CA ALA A 530 -25.42 -4.44 -28.33
C ALA A 530 -24.95 -5.68 -29.11
N LEU A 531 -25.43 -6.87 -28.76
CA LEU A 531 -25.24 -8.06 -29.56
C LEU A 531 -26.05 -7.94 -30.84
N LYS A 532 -25.37 -8.02 -32.01
CA LYS A 532 -26.04 -8.06 -33.32
C LYS A 532 -26.67 -9.46 -33.53
N GLY A 533 -27.94 -9.54 -33.85
CA GLY A 533 -28.62 -10.78 -34.26
C GLY A 533 -29.53 -11.44 -33.23
N ARG A 534 -29.70 -10.91 -32.02
CA ARG A 534 -30.74 -11.36 -31.10
C ARG A 534 -32.03 -10.65 -31.45
N ALA A 535 -33.03 -11.38 -31.90
CA ALA A 535 -34.39 -10.87 -31.99
C ALA A 535 -34.80 -10.53 -30.54
N VAL A 536 -34.90 -9.25 -30.24
CA VAL A 536 -35.56 -8.79 -29.03
C VAL A 536 -37.03 -8.96 -29.33
N GLU A 537 -37.65 -9.96 -28.74
CA GLU A 537 -39.09 -9.98 -28.63
C GLU A 537 -39.49 -8.68 -27.91
N ALA A 538 -40.18 -7.82 -28.66
CA ALA A 538 -40.76 -6.59 -28.20
C ALA A 538 -41.88 -6.86 -27.21
#